data_088cf257f4623b5d56b5a41e3ccd6ba8
#
_entry.id   088cf257f4623b5d56b5a41e3ccd6ba8
#
_cell.length_a   1.000
_cell.length_b   1.000
_cell.length_c   1.000
_cell.angle_alpha   90.00
_cell.angle_beta   90.00
_cell.angle_gamma   90.00
#
_symmetry.space_group_name_H-M   'P 1'
#
loop_
_entity.id
_entity.type
_entity.pdbx_description
1 polymer ?
#
loop_
_entity_poly.entity_id
_entity_poly.type
_entity_poly.pdbx_seq_one_letter_code
_entity_poly.pdbx_strand_id
1 'polypeptide(L)'
;MSTPHPATNLDHDSLAQALAWLTRHHGRERSVASLLAELMVDGRLQPEQALRALRDAGYEAGLLQRELGEIHALLMPAVLLLDDGEACILLGRQGEGEAQMLDVVLPGPQAIQRSLPAAELAARYQGMVLVATPKLQTKNASSNDDDSELHWLWGTMRRFVPYYRSAMIAALLSNALMLVTGVITAVIYDKVIPHQAMVTLWALAAVGALAVVFDLVSRQLRAH
;
A
#
# COMPACT_ATOMS: atom_id res chain seq x y z
N MET A 1 -9.04 -47.27 24.92
CA MET A 1 -9.48 -46.77 23.61
C MET A 1 -9.35 -45.25 23.66
N SER A 2 -8.20 -44.75 23.15
CA SER A 2 -7.96 -43.29 23.10
C SER A 2 -8.68 -42.73 21.92
N THR A 3 -9.63 -41.85 22.18
CA THR A 3 -10.31 -41.05 21.12
C THR A 3 -9.25 -40.16 20.46
N PRO A 4 -9.08 -40.17 19.14
CA PRO A 4 -8.14 -39.27 18.47
C PRO A 4 -8.60 -37.82 18.69
N HIS A 5 -7.68 -36.99 19.12
CA HIS A 5 -7.89 -35.57 19.32
C HIS A 5 -8.21 -34.92 17.96
N PRO A 6 -9.23 -34.05 17.84
CA PRO A 6 -9.68 -33.48 16.55
C PRO A 6 -8.59 -32.67 15.82
N ALA A 7 -7.55 -32.23 16.52
CA ALA A 7 -6.41 -31.50 15.95
C ALA A 7 -5.57 -32.30 14.94
N THR A 8 -5.56 -33.64 15.03
CA THR A 8 -4.67 -34.49 14.21
C THR A 8 -5.16 -34.62 12.76
N ASN A 9 -6.43 -34.33 12.47
CA ASN A 9 -6.98 -34.43 11.12
C ASN A 9 -6.73 -33.17 10.26
N LEU A 10 -6.53 -32.01 10.88
CA LEU A 10 -6.32 -30.74 10.18
C LEU A 10 -4.90 -30.57 9.65
N ASP A 11 -3.92 -31.27 10.26
CA ASP A 11 -2.53 -31.26 9.76
C ASP A 11 -2.39 -32.00 8.41
N HIS A 12 -3.39 -32.81 8.03
CA HIS A 12 -3.43 -33.48 6.73
C HIS A 12 -4.39 -32.80 5.73
N ASP A 13 -5.08 -31.73 6.14
CA ASP A 13 -5.97 -30.98 5.26
C ASP A 13 -5.17 -30.11 4.30
N SER A 14 -5.32 -30.38 3.00
CA SER A 14 -4.58 -29.67 1.94
C SER A 14 -4.87 -28.19 1.92
N LEU A 15 -6.10 -27.75 2.21
CA LEU A 15 -6.47 -26.34 2.29
C LEU A 15 -5.78 -25.66 3.50
N ALA A 16 -5.81 -26.29 4.67
CA ALA A 16 -5.15 -25.75 5.86
C ALA A 16 -3.63 -25.60 5.66
N GLN A 17 -3.02 -26.59 5.01
CA GLN A 17 -1.60 -26.55 4.67
C GLN A 17 -1.28 -25.49 3.59
N ALA A 18 -2.20 -25.28 2.62
CA ALA A 18 -2.06 -24.22 1.64
C ALA A 18 -2.07 -22.83 2.29
N LEU A 19 -2.92 -22.62 3.31
CA LEU A 19 -2.93 -21.37 4.06
C LEU A 19 -1.61 -21.16 4.84
N ALA A 20 -1.10 -22.18 5.50
CA ALA A 20 0.16 -22.10 6.23
C ALA A 20 1.33 -21.79 5.27
N TRP A 21 1.36 -22.45 4.10
CA TRP A 21 2.34 -22.16 3.06
C TRP A 21 2.25 -20.71 2.58
N LEU A 22 1.03 -20.20 2.34
CA LEU A 22 0.79 -18.85 1.87
C LEU A 22 1.28 -17.81 2.88
N THR A 23 1.05 -18.02 4.19
CA THR A 23 1.55 -17.13 5.24
C THR A 23 3.08 -17.14 5.32
N ARG A 24 3.72 -18.30 5.11
CA ARG A 24 5.17 -18.43 5.02
C ARG A 24 5.72 -17.68 3.81
N HIS A 25 5.08 -17.83 2.65
CA HIS A 25 5.49 -17.14 1.42
C HIS A 25 5.46 -15.60 1.57
N HIS A 26 4.50 -15.08 2.31
CA HIS A 26 4.40 -13.64 2.62
C HIS A 26 5.27 -13.19 3.80
N GLY A 27 6.16 -14.05 4.32
CA GLY A 27 7.09 -13.72 5.41
C GLY A 27 6.45 -13.58 6.79
N ARG A 28 5.21 -14.05 6.96
CA ARG A 28 4.48 -14.08 8.24
C ARG A 28 4.13 -15.51 8.59
N GLU A 29 5.14 -16.34 8.81
CA GLU A 29 4.96 -17.76 9.06
C GLU A 29 4.02 -18.04 10.25
N ARG A 30 2.95 -18.76 9.98
CA ARG A 30 2.02 -19.27 10.98
C ARG A 30 1.78 -20.76 10.76
N SER A 31 1.73 -21.51 11.86
CA SER A 31 1.38 -22.92 11.81
C SER A 31 -0.13 -23.09 11.58
N VAL A 32 -0.54 -24.24 11.01
CA VAL A 32 -1.96 -24.60 10.83
C VAL A 32 -2.73 -24.46 12.14
N ALA A 33 -2.17 -24.98 13.25
CA ALA A 33 -2.77 -24.86 14.57
C ALA A 33 -2.98 -23.39 15.01
N SER A 34 -2.03 -22.51 14.71
CA SER A 34 -2.14 -21.09 15.05
C SER A 34 -3.17 -20.34 14.17
N LEU A 35 -3.32 -20.74 12.91
CA LEU A 35 -4.30 -20.15 12.00
C LEU A 35 -5.74 -20.53 12.34
N LEU A 36 -5.93 -21.73 12.88
CA LEU A 36 -7.25 -22.29 13.16
C LEU A 36 -7.61 -22.26 14.65
N ALA A 37 -6.76 -21.66 15.51
CA ALA A 37 -6.92 -21.67 16.96
C ALA A 37 -8.26 -21.11 17.46
N GLU A 38 -8.83 -20.15 16.75
CA GLU A 38 -10.09 -19.47 17.12
C GLU A 38 -11.32 -20.05 16.37
N LEU A 39 -11.10 -21.04 15.49
CA LEU A 39 -12.16 -21.63 14.67
C LEU A 39 -12.51 -23.04 15.18
N MET A 40 -13.80 -23.28 15.38
CA MET A 40 -14.30 -24.65 15.56
C MET A 40 -14.41 -25.30 14.19
N VAL A 41 -13.44 -26.15 13.84
CA VAL A 41 -13.43 -26.90 12.59
C VAL A 41 -13.78 -28.35 12.89
N ASP A 42 -14.95 -28.78 12.47
CA ASP A 42 -15.38 -30.18 12.54
C ASP A 42 -15.07 -30.86 11.19
N GLY A 43 -13.99 -31.63 11.14
CA GLY A 43 -13.59 -32.37 9.95
C GLY A 43 -12.65 -31.59 9.03
N ARG A 44 -13.04 -31.35 7.75
CA ARG A 44 -12.25 -30.61 6.77
C ARG A 44 -12.50 -29.11 6.84
N LEU A 45 -11.47 -28.34 6.56
CA LEU A 45 -11.55 -26.89 6.51
C LEU A 45 -12.42 -26.43 5.31
N GLN A 46 -13.48 -25.66 5.60
CA GLN A 46 -14.32 -25.08 4.57
C GLN A 46 -13.71 -23.77 4.03
N PRO A 47 -13.97 -23.41 2.74
CA PRO A 47 -13.42 -22.19 2.15
C PRO A 47 -13.76 -20.91 2.92
N GLU A 48 -14.96 -20.82 3.50
CA GLU A 48 -15.39 -19.67 4.31
C GLU A 48 -14.64 -19.58 5.64
N GLN A 49 -14.33 -20.73 6.23
CA GLN A 49 -13.52 -20.80 7.45
C GLN A 49 -12.07 -20.43 7.14
N ALA A 50 -11.53 -20.85 5.99
CA ALA A 50 -10.23 -20.46 5.49
C ALA A 50 -10.11 -18.95 5.31
N LEU A 51 -11.14 -18.29 4.76
CA LEU A 51 -11.20 -16.84 4.65
C LEU A 51 -11.16 -16.14 6.00
N ARG A 52 -11.91 -16.65 6.97
CA ARG A 52 -11.92 -16.10 8.35
C ARG A 52 -10.53 -16.23 8.99
N ALA A 53 -9.94 -17.43 8.93
CA ALA A 53 -8.60 -17.67 9.46
C ALA A 53 -7.55 -16.69 8.90
N LEU A 54 -7.60 -16.42 7.59
CA LEU A 54 -6.68 -15.47 6.97
C LEU A 54 -6.94 -14.02 7.38
N ARG A 55 -8.20 -13.63 7.50
CA ARG A 55 -8.56 -12.27 7.95
C ARG A 55 -8.13 -12.02 9.39
N ASP A 56 -8.34 -12.99 10.26
CA ASP A 56 -7.93 -12.95 11.67
C ASP A 56 -6.39 -12.96 11.79
N ALA A 57 -5.70 -13.62 10.84
CA ALA A 57 -4.25 -13.59 10.72
C ALA A 57 -3.69 -12.28 10.14
N GLY A 58 -4.56 -11.30 9.79
CA GLY A 58 -4.15 -9.99 9.28
C GLY A 58 -3.92 -9.96 7.76
N TYR A 59 -4.65 -10.78 7.02
CA TYR A 59 -4.68 -10.76 5.55
C TYR A 59 -5.99 -10.17 5.03
N GLU A 60 -5.93 -9.49 3.90
CA GLU A 60 -7.10 -9.29 3.05
C GLU A 60 -7.29 -10.54 2.21
N ALA A 61 -8.33 -11.30 2.49
CA ALA A 61 -8.63 -12.53 1.78
C ALA A 61 -10.00 -12.46 1.12
N GLY A 62 -10.08 -12.98 -0.10
CA GLY A 62 -11.29 -13.08 -0.90
C GLY A 62 -11.38 -14.41 -1.61
N LEU A 63 -12.61 -14.91 -1.76
CA LEU A 63 -12.94 -16.07 -2.58
C LEU A 63 -13.57 -15.54 -3.88
N LEU A 64 -12.99 -15.92 -5.01
CA LEU A 64 -13.42 -15.48 -6.34
C LEU A 64 -13.81 -16.69 -7.16
N GLN A 65 -14.88 -16.56 -7.92
CA GLN A 65 -15.25 -17.55 -8.91
C GLN A 65 -14.67 -17.11 -10.27
N ARG A 66 -13.69 -17.86 -10.78
CA ARG A 66 -12.97 -17.55 -12.00
C ARG A 66 -12.54 -18.83 -12.71
N GLU A 67 -12.57 -18.81 -14.03
CA GLU A 67 -11.95 -19.86 -14.82
C GLU A 67 -10.43 -19.82 -14.69
N LEU A 68 -9.78 -20.97 -14.81
CA LEU A 68 -8.34 -21.10 -14.65
C LEU A 68 -7.57 -20.15 -15.57
N GLY A 69 -8.06 -19.95 -16.80
CA GLY A 69 -7.50 -19.03 -17.80
C GLY A 69 -7.61 -17.55 -17.44
N GLU A 70 -8.61 -17.17 -16.66
CA GLU A 70 -8.90 -15.77 -16.28
C GLU A 70 -8.19 -15.30 -15.01
N ILE A 71 -7.50 -16.18 -14.28
CA ILE A 71 -6.76 -15.79 -13.07
C ILE A 71 -5.55 -14.96 -13.49
N HIS A 72 -5.57 -13.68 -13.22
CA HIS A 72 -4.49 -12.76 -13.61
C HIS A 72 -3.21 -13.01 -12.80
N ALA A 73 -2.04 -12.79 -13.42
CA ALA A 73 -0.73 -12.99 -12.77
C ALA A 73 -0.55 -12.17 -11.48
N LEU A 74 -1.21 -11.02 -11.37
CA LEU A 74 -1.18 -10.18 -10.15
C LEU A 74 -1.89 -10.79 -8.94
N LEU A 75 -2.72 -11.82 -9.13
CA LEU A 75 -3.40 -12.52 -8.07
C LEU A 75 -2.57 -13.70 -7.51
N MET A 76 -1.45 -14.00 -8.11
CA MET A 76 -0.57 -15.09 -7.68
C MET A 76 0.38 -14.62 -6.55
N PRO A 77 0.66 -15.48 -5.57
CA PRO A 77 0.19 -16.85 -5.41
C PRO A 77 -1.28 -16.93 -5.00
N ALA A 78 -2.03 -17.84 -5.60
CA ALA A 78 -3.45 -18.06 -5.36
C ALA A 78 -3.73 -19.52 -5.02
N VAL A 79 -4.65 -19.76 -4.07
CA VAL A 79 -5.05 -21.11 -3.69
C VAL A 79 -6.24 -21.53 -4.55
N LEU A 80 -6.08 -22.59 -5.33
CA LEU A 80 -7.12 -23.19 -6.14
C LEU A 80 -7.83 -24.30 -5.37
N LEU A 81 -9.13 -24.28 -5.36
CA LEU A 81 -9.96 -25.36 -4.79
C LEU A 81 -10.20 -26.42 -5.85
N LEU A 82 -9.84 -27.66 -5.51
CA LEU A 82 -9.98 -28.82 -6.38
C LEU A 82 -11.15 -29.69 -5.93
N ASP A 83 -11.52 -30.62 -6.79
CA ASP A 83 -12.50 -31.65 -6.45
C ASP A 83 -12.06 -32.43 -5.21
N ASP A 84 -13.00 -33.08 -4.53
CA ASP A 84 -12.77 -33.81 -3.28
C ASP A 84 -12.30 -32.95 -2.08
N GLY A 85 -12.41 -31.63 -2.17
CA GLY A 85 -11.98 -30.70 -1.11
C GLY A 85 -10.47 -30.60 -0.97
N GLU A 86 -9.72 -30.96 -2.00
CA GLU A 86 -8.28 -30.70 -2.07
C GLU A 86 -8.00 -29.27 -2.49
N ALA A 87 -6.80 -28.80 -2.24
CA ALA A 87 -6.33 -27.50 -2.65
C ALA A 87 -4.92 -27.55 -3.20
N CYS A 88 -4.59 -26.66 -4.13
CA CYS A 88 -3.23 -26.45 -4.58
C CYS A 88 -2.96 -24.94 -4.71
N ILE A 89 -1.70 -24.56 -4.75
CA ILE A 89 -1.30 -23.15 -4.83
C ILE A 89 -0.72 -22.90 -6.22
N LEU A 90 -1.32 -21.97 -6.96
CA LEU A 90 -0.84 -21.53 -8.26
C LEU A 90 0.19 -20.42 -8.05
N LEU A 91 1.43 -20.65 -8.50
CA LEU A 91 2.53 -19.68 -8.43
C LEU A 91 2.71 -18.89 -9.70
N GLY A 92 2.52 -19.54 -10.86
CA GLY A 92 2.81 -18.92 -12.13
C GLY A 92 2.28 -19.72 -13.31
N ARG A 93 2.44 -19.15 -14.50
CA ARG A 93 2.09 -19.77 -15.77
C ARG A 93 3.25 -19.64 -16.73
N GLN A 94 3.49 -20.68 -17.52
CA GLN A 94 4.50 -20.70 -18.56
C GLN A 94 3.86 -21.16 -19.87
N GLY A 95 4.12 -20.43 -20.96
CA GLY A 95 3.56 -20.72 -22.28
C GLY A 95 2.15 -20.13 -22.48
N GLU A 96 1.65 -20.28 -23.68
CA GLU A 96 0.32 -19.84 -24.12
C GLU A 96 -0.44 -20.98 -24.84
N GLY A 97 -1.76 -20.94 -24.82
CA GLY A 97 -2.63 -21.89 -25.50
C GLY A 97 -2.67 -23.28 -24.86
N GLU A 98 -2.83 -24.33 -25.69
CA GLU A 98 -2.98 -25.72 -25.23
C GLU A 98 -1.74 -26.33 -24.56
N ALA A 99 -0.55 -25.76 -24.85
CA ALA A 99 0.72 -26.18 -24.25
C ALA A 99 1.06 -25.39 -22.95
N GLN A 100 0.09 -24.70 -22.37
CA GLN A 100 0.30 -23.91 -21.16
C GLN A 100 0.60 -24.82 -19.96
N MET A 101 1.74 -24.55 -19.31
CA MET A 101 2.15 -25.20 -18.06
C MET A 101 1.88 -24.28 -16.89
N LEU A 102 1.39 -24.83 -15.82
CA LEU A 102 1.08 -24.14 -14.58
C LEU A 102 2.02 -24.60 -13.48
N ASP A 103 2.73 -23.65 -12.89
CA ASP A 103 3.59 -23.92 -11.74
C ASP A 103 2.73 -23.94 -10.49
N VAL A 104 2.57 -25.09 -9.90
CA VAL A 104 1.73 -25.32 -8.72
C VAL A 104 2.54 -25.89 -7.58
N VAL A 105 2.13 -25.56 -6.37
CA VAL A 105 2.59 -26.21 -5.13
C VAL A 105 1.46 -27.09 -4.62
N LEU A 106 1.76 -28.36 -4.47
CA LEU A 106 0.90 -29.30 -3.76
C LEU A 106 1.21 -29.17 -2.27
N PRO A 107 0.24 -28.69 -1.47
CA PRO A 107 0.45 -28.54 -0.05
C PRO A 107 0.59 -29.92 0.62
N GLY A 108 1.48 -29.98 1.58
CA GLY A 108 1.79 -31.20 2.31
C GLY A 108 2.91 -30.92 3.32
N PRO A 109 3.28 -31.92 4.16
CA PRO A 109 4.38 -31.79 5.11
C PRO A 109 5.69 -31.37 4.45
N GLN A 110 5.88 -31.78 3.20
CA GLN A 110 6.93 -31.30 2.30
C GLN A 110 6.23 -30.75 1.05
N ALA A 111 6.00 -29.45 1.03
CA ALA A 111 5.37 -28.77 -0.11
C ALA A 111 6.15 -29.08 -1.41
N ILE A 112 5.49 -29.73 -2.36
CA ILE A 112 6.13 -30.18 -3.62
C ILE A 112 5.70 -29.20 -4.72
N GLN A 113 6.67 -28.51 -5.30
CA GLN A 113 6.45 -27.69 -6.48
C GLN A 113 6.53 -28.56 -7.73
N ARG A 114 5.52 -28.43 -8.60
CA ARG A 114 5.45 -29.11 -9.89
C ARG A 114 4.87 -28.20 -10.96
N SER A 115 5.29 -28.44 -12.21
CA SER A 115 4.65 -27.83 -13.37
C SER A 115 3.69 -28.87 -13.96
N LEU A 116 2.42 -28.52 -14.04
CA LEU A 116 1.35 -29.37 -14.57
C LEU A 116 0.76 -28.75 -15.84
N PRO A 117 0.30 -29.56 -16.79
CA PRO A 117 -0.47 -29.05 -17.94
C PRO A 117 -1.78 -28.38 -17.46
N ALA A 118 -2.14 -27.25 -18.06
CA ALA A 118 -3.35 -26.52 -17.69
C ALA A 118 -4.61 -27.37 -17.82
N ALA A 119 -4.67 -28.26 -18.82
CA ALA A 119 -5.80 -29.17 -19.04
C ALA A 119 -6.00 -30.17 -17.89
N GLU A 120 -4.93 -30.71 -17.31
CA GLU A 120 -4.98 -31.64 -16.19
C GLU A 120 -5.54 -30.96 -14.93
N LEU A 121 -5.08 -29.74 -14.66
CA LEU A 121 -5.54 -28.97 -13.50
C LEU A 121 -6.98 -28.48 -13.69
N ALA A 122 -7.34 -28.06 -14.92
CA ALA A 122 -8.70 -27.61 -15.25
C ALA A 122 -9.74 -28.70 -15.05
N ALA A 123 -9.39 -29.97 -15.31
CA ALA A 123 -10.30 -31.11 -15.12
C ALA A 123 -10.68 -31.34 -13.63
N ARG A 124 -9.87 -30.87 -12.69
CA ARG A 124 -10.06 -31.03 -11.24
C ARG A 124 -10.44 -29.73 -10.52
N TYR A 125 -10.36 -28.61 -11.22
CA TYR A 125 -10.58 -27.29 -10.65
C TYR A 125 -12.07 -26.96 -10.54
N GLN A 126 -12.54 -26.60 -9.34
CA GLN A 126 -13.95 -26.27 -9.06
C GLN A 126 -14.37 -24.87 -9.53
N GLY A 127 -13.50 -24.10 -10.16
CA GLY A 127 -13.80 -22.72 -10.54
C GLY A 127 -13.67 -21.69 -9.40
N MET A 128 -13.20 -22.10 -8.23
CA MET A 128 -13.06 -21.22 -7.06
C MET A 128 -11.60 -21.02 -6.68
N VAL A 129 -11.20 -19.77 -6.58
CA VAL A 129 -9.85 -19.35 -6.19
C VAL A 129 -9.88 -18.50 -4.95
N LEU A 130 -9.04 -18.82 -3.98
CA LEU A 130 -8.81 -18.05 -2.78
C LEU A 130 -7.55 -17.24 -2.94
N VAL A 131 -7.68 -15.92 -2.82
CA VAL A 131 -6.58 -14.96 -2.91
C VAL A 131 -6.41 -14.29 -1.56
N ALA A 132 -5.16 -14.14 -1.11
CA ALA A 132 -4.87 -13.41 0.11
C ALA A 132 -3.65 -12.54 -0.04
N THR A 133 -3.78 -11.30 0.42
CA THR A 133 -2.71 -10.31 0.44
C THR A 133 -2.49 -9.85 1.88
N PRO A 134 -1.25 -9.78 2.38
CA PRO A 134 -1.01 -9.30 3.72
C PRO A 134 -1.49 -7.85 3.86
N LYS A 135 -2.34 -7.57 4.85
CA LYS A 135 -2.67 -6.19 5.20
C LYS A 135 -1.37 -5.49 5.56
N LEU A 136 -1.07 -4.41 4.88
CA LEU A 136 -0.03 -3.50 5.30
C LEU A 136 -0.46 -2.97 6.68
N GLN A 137 0.05 -3.58 7.75
CA GLN A 137 -0.04 -2.96 9.07
C GLN A 137 0.80 -1.69 9.00
N THR A 138 0.16 -0.57 8.69
CA THR A 138 0.69 0.71 9.11
C THR A 138 0.81 0.58 10.63
N LYS A 139 2.01 0.43 11.13
CA LYS A 139 2.34 0.40 12.55
C LYS A 139 1.83 1.71 13.14
N ASN A 140 0.58 1.72 13.59
CA ASN A 140 -0.11 2.73 14.39
C ASN A 140 -1.60 2.81 14.00
N ALA A 141 -2.33 1.68 14.12
CA ALA A 141 -3.79 1.72 14.14
C ALA A 141 -4.25 1.06 15.45
N SER A 142 -3.89 1.70 16.56
CA SER A 142 -4.61 1.50 17.79
C SER A 142 -5.52 2.73 17.97
N SER A 143 -6.82 2.47 17.87
CA SER A 143 -7.93 3.25 18.42
C SER A 143 -8.10 4.70 17.95
N ASN A 144 -9.21 4.91 17.30
CA ASN A 144 -9.99 6.13 16.97
C ASN A 144 -9.97 6.46 15.47
N ASP A 145 -11.03 5.98 14.80
CA ASP A 145 -11.21 6.08 13.34
C ASP A 145 -11.49 7.48 12.79
N ASP A 146 -11.71 8.50 13.63
CA ASP A 146 -12.02 9.85 13.15
C ASP A 146 -10.82 10.81 13.10
N ASP A 147 -9.73 10.53 13.84
CA ASP A 147 -8.52 11.38 13.83
C ASP A 147 -7.42 10.90 12.85
N SER A 148 -7.59 9.73 12.23
CA SER A 148 -6.53 9.08 11.47
C SER A 148 -6.34 9.66 10.06
N GLU A 149 -7.38 10.23 9.45
CA GLU A 149 -7.27 10.80 8.09
C GLU A 149 -6.46 12.09 8.05
N LEU A 150 -6.54 12.92 9.08
CA LEU A 150 -5.73 14.13 9.21
C LEU A 150 -4.29 13.83 9.61
N HIS A 151 -4.05 12.74 10.35
CA HIS A 151 -2.72 12.40 10.89
C HIS A 151 -1.77 11.83 9.83
N TRP A 152 -2.25 11.04 8.86
CA TRP A 152 -1.40 10.55 7.76
C TRP A 152 -0.95 11.69 6.84
N LEU A 153 -1.84 12.68 6.60
CA LEU A 153 -1.53 13.86 5.81
C LEU A 153 -0.44 14.71 6.48
N TRP A 154 -0.60 14.98 7.80
CA TRP A 154 0.39 15.73 8.57
C TRP A 154 1.71 14.99 8.72
N GLY A 155 1.70 13.68 8.88
CA GLY A 155 2.91 12.85 8.90
C GLY A 155 3.69 12.92 7.58
N THR A 156 2.97 12.85 6.48
CA THR A 156 3.54 12.98 5.13
C THR A 156 4.06 14.40 4.89
N MET A 157 3.28 15.43 5.22
CA MET A 157 3.71 16.83 5.10
C MET A 157 4.97 17.13 5.93
N ARG A 158 5.06 16.66 7.19
CA ARG A 158 6.27 16.86 8.03
C ARG A 158 7.52 16.24 7.43
N ARG A 159 7.38 15.10 6.76
CA ARG A 159 8.51 14.44 6.09
C ARG A 159 9.06 15.25 4.92
N PHE A 160 8.23 16.04 4.27
CA PHE A 160 8.60 16.88 3.12
C PHE A 160 8.82 18.37 3.48
N VAL A 161 8.68 18.74 4.75
CA VAL A 161 8.95 20.12 5.24
C VAL A 161 10.29 20.66 4.75
N PRO A 162 11.44 19.94 4.75
CA PRO A 162 12.68 20.48 4.26
C PRO A 162 12.62 20.88 2.78
N TYR A 163 11.81 20.21 1.97
CA TYR A 163 11.61 20.56 0.56
C TYR A 163 10.78 21.82 0.37
N TYR A 164 9.73 22.00 1.18
CA TYR A 164 8.85 23.17 1.08
C TYR A 164 9.40 24.40 1.80
N ARG A 165 10.38 24.25 2.70
CA ARG A 165 10.95 25.36 3.48
C ARG A 165 11.51 26.46 2.60
N SER A 166 12.24 26.12 1.55
CA SER A 166 12.80 27.09 0.61
C SER A 166 11.71 27.80 -0.20
N ALA A 167 10.70 27.07 -0.67
CA ALA A 167 9.57 27.64 -1.39
C ALA A 167 8.73 28.56 -0.48
N MET A 168 8.52 28.18 0.78
CA MET A 168 7.76 28.96 1.75
C MET A 168 8.45 30.26 2.13
N ILE A 169 9.75 30.23 2.37
CA ILE A 169 10.56 31.44 2.61
C ILE A 169 10.52 32.37 1.40
N ALA A 170 10.64 31.83 0.21
CA ALA A 170 10.57 32.63 -1.00
C ALA A 170 9.19 33.24 -1.26
N ALA A 171 8.10 32.52 -0.96
CA ALA A 171 6.74 33.05 -1.04
C ALA A 171 6.52 34.17 -0.02
N LEU A 172 7.02 33.99 1.21
CA LEU A 172 6.95 34.98 2.27
C LEU A 172 7.71 36.27 1.89
N LEU A 173 8.92 36.11 1.34
CA LEU A 173 9.73 37.24 0.84
C LEU A 173 9.03 37.97 -0.31
N SER A 174 8.49 37.25 -1.29
CA SER A 174 7.75 37.87 -2.42
C SER A 174 6.54 38.66 -1.94
N ASN A 175 5.77 38.13 -1.00
CA ASN A 175 4.62 38.83 -0.42
C ASN A 175 5.05 40.06 0.40
N ALA A 176 6.15 39.96 1.16
CA ALA A 176 6.71 41.11 1.89
C ALA A 176 7.17 42.24 0.96
N LEU A 177 7.83 41.89 -0.16
CA LEU A 177 8.23 42.87 -1.17
C LEU A 177 7.03 43.54 -1.84
N MET A 178 5.94 42.79 -2.10
CA MET A 178 4.72 43.38 -2.65
C MET A 178 4.11 44.39 -1.69
N LEU A 179 4.13 44.11 -0.40
CA LEU A 179 3.65 44.99 0.65
C LEU A 179 4.51 46.30 0.74
N VAL A 180 5.84 46.14 0.65
CA VAL A 180 6.79 47.25 0.62
C VAL A 180 6.51 48.16 -0.58
N THR A 181 6.26 47.59 -1.78
CA THR A 181 5.92 48.37 -2.97
C THR A 181 4.65 49.19 -2.77
N GLY A 182 3.64 48.64 -2.12
CA GLY A 182 2.40 49.38 -1.77
C GLY A 182 2.67 50.55 -0.84
N VAL A 183 3.48 50.32 0.21
CA VAL A 183 3.88 51.39 1.18
C VAL A 183 4.69 52.46 0.49
N ILE A 184 5.65 52.12 -0.35
CA ILE A 184 6.44 53.08 -1.12
C ILE A 184 5.52 53.96 -1.98
N THR A 185 4.59 53.37 -2.67
CA THR A 185 3.62 54.09 -3.50
C THR A 185 2.76 55.04 -2.65
N ALA A 186 2.25 54.61 -1.51
CA ALA A 186 1.48 55.47 -0.59
C ALA A 186 2.33 56.67 -0.09
N VAL A 187 3.57 56.44 0.32
CA VAL A 187 4.49 57.51 0.81
C VAL A 187 4.80 58.50 -0.30
N ILE A 188 4.95 58.07 -1.54
CA ILE A 188 5.17 58.98 -2.70
C ILE A 188 3.96 59.89 -2.85
N TYR A 189 2.72 59.38 -2.83
CA TYR A 189 1.54 60.16 -2.98
C TYR A 189 1.28 61.10 -1.79
N ASP A 190 1.51 60.65 -0.56
CA ASP A 190 1.23 61.43 0.65
C ASP A 190 2.27 62.46 1.03
N LYS A 191 3.55 62.15 0.78
CA LYS A 191 4.67 62.99 1.28
C LYS A 191 5.51 63.62 0.16
N VAL A 192 5.81 62.89 -0.90
CA VAL A 192 6.73 63.37 -1.93
C VAL A 192 6.05 64.39 -2.86
N ILE A 193 4.83 64.07 -3.30
CA ILE A 193 4.10 64.94 -4.23
C ILE A 193 3.69 66.28 -3.56
N PRO A 194 3.05 66.31 -2.38
CA PRO A 194 2.61 67.56 -1.76
C PRO A 194 3.75 68.43 -1.24
N HIS A 195 4.86 67.85 -0.78
CA HIS A 195 5.93 68.62 -0.11
C HIS A 195 7.20 68.78 -0.96
N GLN A 196 7.19 68.37 -2.22
CA GLN A 196 8.36 68.40 -3.14
C GLN A 196 9.66 67.86 -2.49
N ALA A 197 9.54 66.82 -1.65
CA ALA A 197 10.63 66.30 -0.84
C ALA A 197 11.58 65.43 -1.69
N MET A 198 12.43 66.05 -2.49
CA MET A 198 13.36 65.36 -3.40
C MET A 198 14.32 64.43 -2.68
N VAL A 199 14.70 64.73 -1.45
CA VAL A 199 15.56 63.85 -0.61
C VAL A 199 14.86 62.55 -0.27
N THR A 200 13.56 62.63 0.08
CA THR A 200 12.74 61.44 0.37
C THR A 200 12.56 60.59 -0.87
N LEU A 201 12.39 61.20 -2.04
CA LEU A 201 12.27 60.47 -3.31
C LEU A 201 13.53 59.66 -3.62
N TRP A 202 14.71 60.25 -3.46
CA TRP A 202 15.98 59.53 -3.65
C TRP A 202 16.17 58.39 -2.64
N ALA A 203 15.83 58.59 -1.40
CA ALA A 203 15.86 57.53 -0.38
C ALA A 203 14.93 56.39 -0.73
N LEU A 204 13.67 56.66 -1.15
CA LEU A 204 12.74 55.64 -1.59
C LEU A 204 13.20 54.89 -2.84
N ALA A 205 13.79 55.64 -3.81
CA ALA A 205 14.32 55.01 -5.03
C ALA A 205 15.48 54.06 -4.69
N ALA A 206 16.36 54.43 -3.77
CA ALA A 206 17.45 53.58 -3.32
C ALA A 206 16.92 52.30 -2.63
N VAL A 207 15.92 52.44 -1.76
CA VAL A 207 15.27 51.25 -1.09
C VAL A 207 14.57 50.38 -2.10
N GLY A 208 13.85 50.94 -3.05
CA GLY A 208 13.20 50.21 -4.15
C GLY A 208 14.20 49.45 -5.03
N ALA A 209 15.31 50.09 -5.42
CA ALA A 209 16.35 49.44 -6.18
C ALA A 209 17.02 48.30 -5.42
N LEU A 210 17.27 48.46 -4.13
CA LEU A 210 17.82 47.41 -3.27
C LEU A 210 16.83 46.20 -3.17
N ALA A 211 15.56 46.48 -3.04
CA ALA A 211 14.51 45.45 -3.00
C ALA A 211 14.45 44.64 -4.31
N VAL A 212 14.54 45.29 -5.46
CA VAL A 212 14.57 44.64 -6.78
C VAL A 212 15.83 43.78 -6.94
N VAL A 213 17.01 44.29 -6.55
CA VAL A 213 18.25 43.50 -6.60
C VAL A 213 18.15 42.27 -5.71
N PHE A 214 17.60 42.42 -4.51
CA PHE A 214 17.42 41.33 -3.57
C PHE A 214 16.44 40.27 -4.13
N ASP A 215 15.33 40.68 -4.76
CA ASP A 215 14.38 39.78 -5.42
C ASP A 215 15.05 38.99 -6.56
N LEU A 216 15.85 39.68 -7.36
CA LEU A 216 16.57 39.07 -8.49
C LEU A 216 17.61 38.04 -8.00
N VAL A 217 18.38 38.36 -6.97
CA VAL A 217 19.31 37.40 -6.33
C VAL A 217 18.58 36.22 -5.73
N SER A 218 17.46 36.45 -5.05
CA SER A 218 16.66 35.40 -4.47
C SER A 218 16.08 34.46 -5.53
N ARG A 219 15.67 34.97 -6.69
CA ARG A 219 15.22 34.15 -7.85
C ARG A 219 16.36 33.36 -8.47
N GLN A 220 17.55 33.93 -8.59
CA GLN A 220 18.74 33.23 -9.11
C GLN A 220 19.14 32.06 -8.20
N LEU A 221 19.17 32.28 -6.89
CA LEU A 221 19.50 31.25 -5.91
C LEU A 221 18.48 30.07 -5.90
N ARG A 222 17.28 30.32 -6.40
CA ARG A 222 16.24 29.26 -6.52
C ARG A 222 16.40 28.44 -7.81
N ALA A 223 17.05 28.99 -8.84
CA ALA A 223 17.21 28.33 -10.13
C ALA A 223 18.36 27.31 -10.17
N HIS A 224 19.20 27.27 -9.12
CA HIS A 224 20.22 26.27 -8.89
C HIS A 224 19.85 25.31 -7.76
#